data_b6d5f0bf9548ec3477264f548da70328
#
_entry.id   b6d5f0bf9548ec3477264f548da70328
#
_cell.length_a   1.000
_cell.length_b   1.000
_cell.length_c   1.000
_cell.angle_alpha   90.00
_cell.angle_beta   90.00
_cell.angle_gamma   90.00
#
_symmetry.space_group_name_H-M   'P 1'
#
loop_
_entity.id
_entity.type
_entity.pdbx_description
1 polymer ?
#
loop_
_entity_poly.entity_id
_entity_poly.type
_entity_poly.pdbx_seq_one_letter_code
_entity_poly.pdbx_strand_id
1 'polypeptide(L)'
;NGEDAGAEAGLLEAWGPQGTRGKHEETWMTLFDLYRAIGEQSRFESSAIDFAQKFERSAPVWFSMPEKVGHLAAPAVGVKPSARAVSWTSPASVVVPTVAALNAALATARSPWRLDWSRLLSVEDAAVAPLRQLFAFWSAQPVQLEFIGAHQLDEVLRTATPQGDKSVSQELWRLRMEVLRLMNQFDEFEMIALTYCVTYEVSPPSWEPVRCSYKSLDAGGADVASHSIIGELMQDAPVSTFPGGLGDSGL
;
A
#
# COMPACT_ATOMS: atom_id res chain seq x y z
N ASN A 1 -1.19 32.71 -5.25
CA ASN A 1 -2.49 33.12 -5.79
C ASN A 1 -2.53 34.51 -6.40
N GLY A 2 -1.92 35.54 -5.86
CA GLY A 2 -1.89 36.90 -6.46
C GLY A 2 -0.61 37.20 -7.22
N GLU A 3 0.48 36.57 -6.83
CA GLU A 3 1.79 36.73 -7.45
C GLU A 3 1.91 35.97 -8.78
N ASP A 4 1.24 34.83 -8.92
CA ASP A 4 1.22 34.03 -10.15
C ASP A 4 0.49 34.74 -11.29
N ALA A 5 -0.64 35.40 -10.99
CA ALA A 5 -1.39 36.19 -11.96
C ALA A 5 -0.62 37.46 -12.39
N GLY A 6 0.18 38.04 -11.49
CA GLY A 6 1.08 39.14 -11.78
C GLY A 6 2.24 38.76 -12.68
N ALA A 7 2.84 37.58 -12.43
CA ALA A 7 3.92 37.03 -13.25
C ALA A 7 3.42 36.69 -14.66
N GLU A 8 2.23 36.06 -14.76
CA GLU A 8 1.60 35.77 -16.04
C GLU A 8 1.30 37.04 -16.84
N ALA A 9 0.68 38.05 -16.20
CA ALA A 9 0.35 39.31 -16.85
C ALA A 9 1.61 40.03 -17.38
N GLY A 10 2.70 40.03 -16.60
CA GLY A 10 3.98 40.63 -17.04
C GLY A 10 4.62 39.87 -18.20
N LEU A 11 4.50 38.57 -18.24
CA LEU A 11 4.99 37.75 -19.38
C LEU A 11 4.12 37.95 -20.62
N LEU A 12 2.81 38.01 -20.50
CA LEU A 12 1.87 38.27 -21.59
C LEU A 12 2.00 39.70 -22.15
N GLU A 13 2.29 40.72 -21.30
CA GLU A 13 2.56 42.07 -21.73
C GLU A 13 3.87 42.18 -22.52
N ALA A 14 4.92 41.43 -22.12
CA ALA A 14 6.16 41.32 -22.87
C ALA A 14 5.99 40.66 -24.26
N TRP A 15 4.91 39.93 -24.47
CA TRP A 15 4.56 39.18 -25.68
C TRP A 15 3.62 39.87 -26.62
N GLY A 16 2.89 40.87 -26.14
CA GLY A 16 1.89 41.57 -26.94
C GLY A 16 2.44 42.02 -28.30
N PRO A 17 1.54 42.45 -29.26
CA PRO A 17 1.94 42.81 -30.62
C PRO A 17 3.00 43.92 -30.68
N GLN A 18 3.20 44.63 -29.55
CA GLN A 18 4.21 45.68 -29.37
C GLN A 18 5.35 45.28 -28.40
N GLY A 19 5.34 44.06 -27.86
CA GLY A 19 6.35 43.58 -26.91
C GLY A 19 7.67 43.26 -27.59
N THR A 20 8.76 43.78 -27.05
CA THR A 20 10.13 43.66 -27.58
C THR A 20 10.70 42.24 -27.51
N ARG A 21 10.06 41.31 -26.77
CA ARG A 21 10.56 39.96 -26.48
C ARG A 21 9.74 38.80 -27.08
N GLY A 22 8.72 39.10 -27.89
CA GLY A 22 7.88 38.08 -28.51
C GLY A 22 8.61 37.09 -29.44
N LYS A 23 9.88 37.37 -29.80
CA LYS A 23 10.74 36.50 -30.62
C LYS A 23 11.80 35.73 -29.82
N HIS A 24 11.84 35.87 -28.49
CA HIS A 24 12.81 35.20 -27.66
C HIS A 24 12.24 33.86 -27.16
N GLU A 25 12.79 32.77 -27.63
CA GLU A 25 12.41 31.40 -27.24
C GLU A 25 12.47 31.18 -25.72
N GLU A 26 13.46 31.78 -25.03
CA GLU A 26 13.61 31.69 -23.58
C GLU A 26 12.41 32.23 -22.81
N THR A 27 11.76 33.29 -23.31
CA THR A 27 10.56 33.84 -22.67
C THR A 27 9.38 32.86 -22.74
N TRP A 28 9.28 32.14 -23.84
CA TRP A 28 8.27 31.09 -23.99
C TRP A 28 8.53 29.90 -23.09
N MET A 29 9.80 29.51 -22.93
CA MET A 29 10.18 28.43 -22.00
C MET A 29 9.82 28.81 -20.55
N THR A 30 10.07 30.08 -20.16
CA THR A 30 9.70 30.57 -18.84
C THR A 30 8.17 30.53 -18.59
N LEU A 31 7.37 30.81 -19.62
CA LEU A 31 5.91 30.73 -19.50
C LEU A 31 5.44 29.27 -19.41
N PHE A 32 6.02 28.38 -20.20
CA PHE A 32 5.71 26.96 -20.09
C PHE A 32 6.05 26.42 -18.69
N ASP A 33 7.17 26.86 -18.11
CA ASP A 33 7.55 26.47 -16.75
C ASP A 33 6.63 27.08 -15.70
N LEU A 34 6.15 28.31 -15.89
CA LEU A 34 5.13 28.90 -15.02
C LEU A 34 3.83 28.08 -15.07
N TYR A 35 3.31 27.76 -16.25
CA TYR A 35 2.08 26.96 -16.38
C TYR A 35 2.23 25.55 -15.80
N ARG A 36 3.43 24.96 -15.94
CA ARG A 36 3.77 23.69 -15.27
C ARG A 36 3.77 23.81 -13.76
N ALA A 37 4.29 24.93 -13.21
CA ALA A 37 4.38 25.18 -11.79
C ALA A 37 3.01 25.39 -11.14
N ILE A 38 2.10 26.09 -11.83
CA ILE A 38 0.74 26.35 -11.34
C ILE A 38 -0.28 25.27 -11.74
N GLY A 39 0.09 24.31 -12.62
CA GLY A 39 -0.78 23.21 -13.04
C GLY A 39 -1.84 23.58 -14.09
N GLU A 40 -1.69 24.70 -14.80
CA GLU A 40 -2.65 25.24 -15.79
C GLU A 40 -2.44 24.63 -17.18
N GLN A 41 -2.89 23.40 -17.36
CA GLN A 41 -2.74 22.64 -18.62
C GLN A 41 -3.37 23.33 -19.82
N SER A 42 -4.58 23.85 -19.70
CA SER A 42 -5.31 24.45 -20.83
C SER A 42 -4.57 25.69 -21.40
N ARG A 43 -3.96 26.49 -20.53
CA ARG A 43 -3.17 27.64 -20.94
C ARG A 43 -1.84 27.25 -21.54
N PHE A 44 -1.22 26.21 -21.01
CA PHE A 44 -0.02 25.61 -21.60
C PHE A 44 -0.28 25.14 -23.05
N GLU A 45 -1.35 24.36 -23.25
CA GLU A 45 -1.69 23.83 -24.58
C GLU A 45 -1.98 24.94 -25.60
N SER A 46 -2.73 25.97 -25.22
CA SER A 46 -2.96 27.13 -26.07
C SER A 46 -1.65 27.83 -26.45
N SER A 47 -0.78 28.07 -25.48
CA SER A 47 0.53 28.67 -25.73
C SER A 47 1.46 27.76 -26.54
N ALA A 48 1.32 26.44 -26.42
CA ALA A 48 2.10 25.47 -27.20
C ALA A 48 1.75 25.51 -28.69
N ILE A 49 0.48 25.75 -29.02
CA ILE A 49 0.02 25.94 -30.42
C ILE A 49 0.63 27.22 -31.00
N ASP A 50 0.54 28.32 -30.25
CA ASP A 50 1.09 29.61 -30.68
C ASP A 50 2.62 29.56 -30.85
N PHE A 51 3.31 28.86 -29.96
CA PHE A 51 4.76 28.62 -30.05
C PHE A 51 5.11 27.84 -31.31
N ALA A 52 4.39 26.72 -31.55
CA ALA A 52 4.64 25.87 -32.73
C ALA A 52 4.43 26.63 -34.05
N GLN A 53 3.39 27.48 -34.12
CA GLN A 53 3.11 28.31 -35.32
C GLN A 53 4.16 29.41 -35.51
N LYS A 54 4.67 29.98 -34.41
CA LYS A 54 5.59 31.14 -34.46
C LYS A 54 7.04 30.74 -34.72
N PHE A 55 7.47 29.60 -34.19
CA PHE A 55 8.86 29.15 -34.28
C PHE A 55 9.06 27.97 -35.22
N GLU A 56 7.95 27.45 -35.82
CA GLU A 56 7.96 26.25 -36.69
C GLU A 56 8.65 25.03 -36.02
N ARG A 57 8.50 24.94 -34.70
CA ARG A 57 9.11 23.91 -33.84
C ARG A 57 8.07 23.28 -32.92
N SER A 58 8.32 22.04 -32.53
CA SER A 58 7.47 21.38 -31.52
C SER A 58 7.61 22.05 -30.16
N ALA A 59 6.48 22.35 -29.54
CA ALA A 59 6.45 22.84 -28.17
C ALA A 59 6.93 21.77 -27.19
N PRO A 60 7.41 22.14 -25.99
CA PRO A 60 7.76 21.22 -24.94
C PRO A 60 6.56 20.36 -24.51
N VAL A 61 6.82 19.15 -24.01
CA VAL A 61 5.78 18.26 -23.51
C VAL A 61 5.23 18.78 -22.19
N TRP A 62 3.89 18.73 -22.04
CA TRP A 62 3.22 19.07 -20.79
C TRP A 62 3.58 18.10 -19.68
N PHE A 63 3.83 18.64 -18.52
CA PHE A 63 3.77 17.95 -17.21
C PHE A 63 3.46 18.96 -16.12
N SER A 64 2.67 18.56 -15.12
CA SER A 64 2.39 19.38 -13.94
C SER A 64 3.51 19.22 -12.92
N MET A 65 4.16 20.31 -12.49
CA MET A 65 5.15 20.26 -11.41
C MET A 65 4.54 19.85 -10.07
N PRO A 66 3.36 20.37 -9.66
CA PRO A 66 2.67 19.88 -8.46
C PRO A 66 2.39 18.37 -8.48
N GLU A 67 2.01 17.83 -9.64
CA GLU A 67 1.82 16.39 -9.79
C GLU A 67 3.15 15.63 -9.79
N LYS A 68 4.19 16.15 -10.44
CA LYS A 68 5.52 15.53 -10.44
C LYS A 68 6.18 15.52 -9.07
N VAL A 69 6.06 16.60 -8.31
CA VAL A 69 6.55 16.67 -6.91
C VAL A 69 5.71 15.76 -6.01
N GLY A 70 4.40 15.62 -6.28
CA GLY A 70 3.55 14.59 -5.66
C GLY A 70 3.89 13.17 -6.12
N HIS A 71 4.47 12.99 -7.32
CA HIS A 71 4.81 11.70 -7.95
C HIS A 71 6.28 11.27 -7.79
N LEU A 72 7.15 12.02 -7.13
CA LEU A 72 8.41 11.44 -6.62
C LEU A 72 8.14 10.37 -5.54
N ALA A 73 6.86 10.06 -5.31
CA ALA A 73 6.35 8.97 -4.48
C ALA A 73 5.48 7.93 -5.21
N ALA A 74 5.38 7.88 -6.57
CA ALA A 74 4.71 6.75 -7.26
C ALA A 74 4.93 6.73 -8.78
N PRO A 75 5.11 5.56 -9.43
CA PRO A 75 5.18 5.42 -10.89
C PRO A 75 3.79 5.41 -11.54
N ALA A 76 3.71 6.01 -12.74
CA ALA A 76 2.50 6.21 -13.50
C ALA A 76 1.99 4.97 -14.25
N VAL A 77 0.69 4.75 -14.24
CA VAL A 77 -0.10 4.24 -15.41
C VAL A 77 -1.49 4.85 -15.34
N GLY A 78 -1.96 5.37 -16.47
CA GLY A 78 -3.22 6.10 -16.58
C GLY A 78 -4.46 5.26 -16.30
N VAL A 79 -5.28 5.74 -15.37
CA VAL A 79 -6.68 5.36 -15.19
C VAL A 79 -7.41 6.60 -14.67
N LYS A 80 -8.65 6.79 -15.15
CA LYS A 80 -9.61 7.84 -14.78
C LYS A 80 -9.64 8.13 -13.26
N PRO A 81 -10.03 9.32 -12.78
CA PRO A 81 -10.09 9.63 -11.36
C PRO A 81 -11.21 8.83 -10.69
N SER A 82 -10.94 7.59 -10.37
CA SER A 82 -11.67 6.85 -9.35
C SER A 82 -11.06 7.21 -8.00
N ALA A 83 -11.88 7.42 -7.00
CA ALA A 83 -11.55 7.79 -5.64
C ALA A 83 -10.17 7.23 -5.22
N ARG A 84 -9.21 8.11 -4.91
CA ARG A 84 -7.81 7.76 -4.62
C ARG A 84 -7.76 6.67 -3.55
N ALA A 85 -7.28 5.50 -3.96
CA ALA A 85 -6.78 4.52 -3.00
C ALA A 85 -5.67 5.21 -2.20
N VAL A 86 -5.79 5.23 -0.86
CA VAL A 86 -4.76 5.84 -0.02
C VAL A 86 -3.55 4.94 -0.04
N SER A 87 -2.41 5.51 -0.41
CA SER A 87 -1.11 4.86 -0.30
C SER A 87 -0.35 5.51 0.86
N TRP A 88 0.09 4.72 1.81
CA TRP A 88 0.93 5.14 2.92
C TRP A 88 2.22 4.31 2.92
N THR A 89 3.35 4.96 3.17
CA THR A 89 4.65 4.29 3.26
C THR A 89 5.20 4.43 4.68
N SER A 90 5.58 3.31 5.27
CA SER A 90 6.20 3.26 6.58
C SER A 90 7.55 3.98 6.59
N PRO A 91 7.85 4.80 7.61
CA PRO A 91 9.21 5.21 7.87
C PRO A 91 10.06 4.00 8.33
N ALA A 92 11.37 4.18 8.41
CA ALA A 92 12.28 3.15 8.91
C ALA A 92 12.01 2.76 10.37
N SER A 93 11.58 3.70 11.20
CA SER A 93 11.14 3.44 12.58
C SER A 93 9.73 3.95 12.80
N VAL A 94 8.84 3.06 13.28
CA VAL A 94 7.47 3.43 13.64
C VAL A 94 7.44 3.93 15.08
N VAL A 95 6.99 5.17 15.25
CA VAL A 95 6.83 5.87 16.53
C VAL A 95 5.36 6.21 16.77
N VAL A 96 4.98 6.58 17.98
CA VAL A 96 3.58 6.93 18.31
C VAL A 96 2.97 7.98 17.37
N PRO A 97 3.66 9.10 17.05
CA PRO A 97 3.14 10.06 16.06
C PRO A 97 2.90 9.46 14.67
N THR A 98 3.73 8.48 14.24
CA THR A 98 3.55 7.77 12.97
C THR A 98 2.24 6.98 12.95
N VAL A 99 1.94 6.26 14.05
CA VAL A 99 0.68 5.50 14.19
C VAL A 99 -0.53 6.43 14.17
N ALA A 100 -0.44 7.57 14.86
CA ALA A 100 -1.49 8.58 14.88
C ALA A 100 -1.73 9.18 13.48
N ALA A 101 -0.65 9.51 12.75
CA ALA A 101 -0.73 10.01 11.38
C ALA A 101 -1.33 8.98 10.41
N LEU A 102 -0.94 7.70 10.53
CA LEU A 102 -1.50 6.60 9.75
C LEU A 102 -3.01 6.46 10.02
N ASN A 103 -3.41 6.44 11.27
CA ASN A 103 -4.83 6.35 11.65
C ASN A 103 -5.64 7.54 11.08
N ALA A 104 -5.12 8.76 11.19
CA ALA A 104 -5.76 9.96 10.66
C ALA A 104 -5.89 9.92 9.12
N ALA A 105 -4.85 9.45 8.41
CA ALA A 105 -4.86 9.32 6.96
C ALA A 105 -5.93 8.31 6.49
N LEU A 106 -6.09 7.19 7.21
CA LEU A 106 -7.04 6.14 6.85
C LEU A 106 -8.48 6.45 7.29
N ALA A 107 -8.69 7.30 8.30
CA ALA A 107 -10.03 7.66 8.79
C ALA A 107 -10.93 8.29 7.71
N THR A 108 -10.34 8.98 6.73
CA THR A 108 -11.04 9.61 5.60
C THR A 108 -10.88 8.86 4.29
N ALA A 109 -10.09 7.80 4.30
CA ALA A 109 -9.72 7.03 3.12
C ALA A 109 -10.78 6.00 2.75
N ARG A 110 -10.99 5.81 1.44
CA ARG A 110 -11.79 4.70 0.93
C ARG A 110 -10.91 3.48 0.69
N SER A 111 -11.44 2.29 0.99
CA SER A 111 -10.82 1.01 0.63
C SER A 111 -10.68 0.89 -0.93
N PRO A 112 -9.64 0.25 -1.45
CA PRO A 112 -8.55 -0.44 -0.72
C PRO A 112 -7.52 0.50 -0.11
N TRP A 113 -6.94 0.08 1.04
CA TRP A 113 -5.85 0.79 1.69
C TRP A 113 -4.53 0.12 1.36
N ARG A 114 -3.65 0.88 0.69
CA ARG A 114 -2.32 0.38 0.32
C ARG A 114 -1.28 0.85 1.31
N LEU A 115 -0.62 -0.09 1.97
CA LEU A 115 0.35 0.14 3.04
C LEU A 115 1.69 -0.50 2.64
N ASP A 116 2.71 0.34 2.50
CA ASP A 116 4.06 -0.07 2.13
C ASP A 116 4.95 -0.15 3.37
N TRP A 117 5.35 -1.35 3.74
CA TRP A 117 6.21 -1.68 4.88
C TRP A 117 7.65 -1.96 4.47
N SER A 118 8.00 -1.89 3.19
CA SER A 118 9.31 -2.30 2.66
C SER A 118 10.49 -1.57 3.31
N ARG A 119 10.27 -0.39 3.87
CA ARG A 119 11.30 0.44 4.51
C ARG A 119 11.36 0.27 6.03
N LEU A 120 10.48 -0.53 6.62
CA LEU A 120 10.41 -0.72 8.06
C LEU A 120 11.68 -1.44 8.57
N LEU A 121 12.30 -0.90 9.61
CA LEU A 121 13.45 -1.48 10.29
C LEU A 121 13.16 -1.75 11.78
N SER A 122 12.29 -0.95 12.39
CA SER A 122 11.97 -1.09 13.81
C SER A 122 10.60 -0.50 14.17
N VAL A 123 10.05 -0.97 15.28
CA VAL A 123 8.89 -0.38 15.96
C VAL A 123 9.32 -0.01 17.38
N GLU A 124 9.16 1.24 17.77
CA GLU A 124 9.47 1.67 19.14
C GLU A 124 8.48 1.08 20.14
N ASP A 125 8.96 0.75 21.36
CA ASP A 125 8.13 0.12 22.40
C ASP A 125 6.86 0.91 22.71
N ALA A 126 6.94 2.24 22.75
CA ALA A 126 5.79 3.11 22.98
C ALA A 126 4.75 3.05 21.83
N ALA A 127 5.16 2.66 20.61
CA ALA A 127 4.29 2.56 19.45
C ALA A 127 3.64 1.17 19.31
N VAL A 128 4.14 0.15 20.00
CA VAL A 128 3.68 -1.24 19.89
C VAL A 128 2.19 -1.38 20.21
N ALA A 129 1.77 -0.92 21.38
CA ALA A 129 0.39 -1.02 21.81
C ALA A 129 -0.59 -0.21 20.93
N PRO A 130 -0.30 1.05 20.57
CA PRO A 130 -1.12 1.80 19.60
C PRO A 130 -1.21 1.13 18.22
N LEU A 131 -0.10 0.60 17.71
CA LEU A 131 -0.07 -0.09 16.41
C LEU A 131 -0.89 -1.38 16.44
N ARG A 132 -0.76 -2.17 17.51
CA ARG A 132 -1.58 -3.38 17.70
C ARG A 132 -3.08 -3.05 17.75
N GLN A 133 -3.45 -2.01 18.50
CA GLN A 133 -4.84 -1.57 18.56
C GLN A 133 -5.38 -1.15 17.20
N LEU A 134 -4.55 -0.48 16.38
CA LEU A 134 -4.91 -0.07 15.04
C LEU A 134 -5.12 -1.28 14.12
N PHE A 135 -4.27 -2.29 14.17
CA PHE A 135 -4.44 -3.54 13.42
C PHE A 135 -5.68 -4.33 13.88
N ALA A 136 -5.91 -4.43 15.18
CA ALA A 136 -7.13 -5.05 15.71
C ALA A 136 -8.41 -4.31 15.27
N PHE A 137 -8.35 -2.99 15.20
CA PHE A 137 -9.46 -2.20 14.66
C PHE A 137 -9.70 -2.51 13.19
N TRP A 138 -8.65 -2.60 12.35
CA TRP A 138 -8.78 -2.95 10.93
C TRP A 138 -9.30 -4.37 10.72
N SER A 139 -8.85 -5.32 11.54
CA SER A 139 -9.31 -6.71 11.50
C SER A 139 -10.82 -6.83 11.69
N ALA A 140 -11.43 -5.92 12.45
CA ALA A 140 -12.87 -5.88 12.71
C ALA A 140 -13.68 -5.14 11.63
N GLN A 141 -13.03 -4.47 10.67
CA GLN A 141 -13.68 -3.66 9.63
C GLN A 141 -13.79 -4.42 8.30
N PRO A 142 -14.84 -4.22 7.51
CA PRO A 142 -14.96 -4.79 6.17
C PRO A 142 -14.16 -3.96 5.15
N VAL A 143 -12.85 -3.84 5.35
CA VAL A 143 -11.93 -3.08 4.50
C VAL A 143 -11.01 -4.01 3.73
N GLN A 144 -10.50 -3.56 2.60
CA GLN A 144 -9.49 -4.26 1.83
C GLN A 144 -8.12 -3.64 2.10
N LEU A 145 -7.19 -4.46 2.57
CA LEU A 145 -5.81 -4.09 2.88
C LEU A 145 -4.89 -4.65 1.80
N GLU A 146 -4.06 -3.79 1.23
CA GLU A 146 -3.04 -4.16 0.27
C GLU A 146 -1.68 -3.81 0.86
N PHE A 147 -0.86 -4.84 1.18
CA PHE A 147 0.48 -4.63 1.74
C PHE A 147 1.56 -4.82 0.68
N ILE A 148 2.51 -3.87 0.66
CA ILE A 148 3.81 -3.98 0.01
C ILE A 148 4.82 -4.19 1.14
N GLY A 149 5.79 -5.09 0.97
CA GLY A 149 6.76 -5.40 2.02
C GLY A 149 6.16 -6.12 3.23
N ALA A 150 5.12 -6.93 3.04
CA ALA A 150 4.51 -7.73 4.11
C ALA A 150 5.54 -8.63 4.80
N HIS A 151 6.45 -9.23 4.03
CA HIS A 151 7.57 -10.02 4.54
C HIS A 151 8.51 -9.18 5.43
N GLN A 152 8.77 -7.92 5.06
CA GLN A 152 9.62 -7.02 5.87
C GLN A 152 8.98 -6.72 7.22
N LEU A 153 7.66 -6.49 7.26
CA LEU A 153 6.93 -6.29 8.50
C LEU A 153 7.03 -7.52 9.41
N ASP A 154 6.80 -8.72 8.88
CA ASP A 154 6.95 -9.97 9.65
C ASP A 154 8.39 -10.19 10.13
N GLU A 155 9.39 -9.97 9.28
CA GLU A 155 10.80 -10.13 9.62
C GLU A 155 11.23 -9.22 10.77
N VAL A 156 10.80 -7.96 10.77
CA VAL A 156 11.07 -7.01 11.86
C VAL A 156 10.45 -7.49 13.17
N LEU A 157 9.20 -7.93 13.15
CA LEU A 157 8.51 -8.43 14.33
C LEU A 157 9.10 -9.78 14.81
N ARG A 158 9.48 -10.65 13.90
CA ARG A 158 10.13 -11.93 14.19
C ARG A 158 11.47 -11.73 14.89
N THR A 159 12.29 -10.83 14.37
CA THR A 159 13.60 -10.50 14.97
C THR A 159 13.44 -9.88 16.34
N ALA A 160 12.40 -9.07 16.54
CA ALA A 160 12.10 -8.41 17.81
C ALA A 160 11.43 -9.33 18.85
N THR A 161 11.00 -10.55 18.47
CA THR A 161 10.36 -11.54 19.36
C THR A 161 11.13 -12.87 19.39
N PRO A 162 12.38 -12.89 19.88
CA PRO A 162 13.17 -14.12 19.99
C PRO A 162 12.57 -15.09 20.99
N GLN A 163 12.61 -16.38 20.63
CA GLN A 163 12.06 -17.45 21.46
C GLN A 163 12.78 -17.55 22.82
N GLY A 164 12.00 -17.67 23.90
CA GLY A 164 12.51 -17.86 25.24
C GLY A 164 13.02 -16.62 25.95
N ASP A 165 12.99 -15.46 25.32
CA ASP A 165 13.42 -14.20 25.93
C ASP A 165 12.25 -13.53 26.67
N LYS A 166 12.23 -13.67 28.01
CA LYS A 166 11.23 -13.05 28.87
C LYS A 166 11.39 -11.53 29.03
N SER A 167 12.50 -10.95 28.58
CA SER A 167 12.72 -9.50 28.66
C SER A 167 11.93 -8.72 27.60
N VAL A 168 11.52 -9.39 26.51
CA VAL A 168 10.70 -8.80 25.46
C VAL A 168 9.29 -8.54 25.99
N SER A 169 8.73 -7.39 25.62
CA SER A 169 7.36 -7.04 26.00
C SER A 169 6.33 -8.03 25.45
N GLN A 170 5.40 -8.50 26.29
CA GLN A 170 4.27 -9.32 25.84
C GLN A 170 3.43 -8.61 24.77
N GLU A 171 3.35 -7.28 24.81
CA GLU A 171 2.61 -6.50 23.82
C GLU A 171 3.22 -6.61 22.42
N LEU A 172 4.54 -6.77 22.29
CA LEU A 172 5.21 -6.96 21.01
C LEU A 172 4.85 -8.33 20.40
N TRP A 173 4.79 -9.38 21.22
CA TRP A 173 4.32 -10.70 20.79
C TRP A 173 2.86 -10.67 20.36
N ARG A 174 2.02 -9.95 21.09
CA ARG A 174 0.61 -9.76 20.73
C ARG A 174 0.45 -8.97 19.43
N LEU A 175 1.31 -7.96 19.19
CA LEU A 175 1.36 -7.26 17.92
C LEU A 175 1.69 -8.21 16.76
N ARG A 176 2.71 -9.05 16.92
CA ARG A 176 3.06 -10.06 15.91
C ARG A 176 1.91 -11.01 15.61
N MET A 177 1.27 -11.54 16.65
CA MET A 177 0.09 -12.41 16.47
C MET A 177 -1.06 -11.68 15.76
N GLU A 178 -1.30 -10.40 16.06
CA GLU A 178 -2.33 -9.60 15.40
C GLU A 178 -2.02 -9.38 13.91
N VAL A 179 -0.75 -9.15 13.55
CA VAL A 179 -0.32 -9.03 12.15
C VAL A 179 -0.53 -10.35 11.40
N LEU A 180 -0.12 -11.49 11.99
CA LEU A 180 -0.33 -12.81 11.39
C LEU A 180 -1.82 -13.13 11.19
N ARG A 181 -2.66 -12.77 12.16
CA ARG A 181 -4.11 -12.91 12.08
C ARG A 181 -4.69 -12.06 10.95
N LEU A 182 -4.26 -10.81 10.81
CA LEU A 182 -4.70 -9.91 9.75
C LEU A 182 -4.27 -10.40 8.37
N MET A 183 -3.07 -10.98 8.24
CA MET A 183 -2.56 -11.58 7.02
C MET A 183 -3.13 -12.99 6.74
N ASN A 184 -4.02 -13.49 7.62
CA ASN A 184 -4.62 -14.82 7.56
C ASN A 184 -3.60 -15.98 7.56
N GLN A 185 -2.51 -15.83 8.30
CA GLN A 185 -1.45 -16.84 8.45
C GLN A 185 -1.69 -17.68 9.70
N PHE A 186 -2.64 -18.59 9.63
CA PHE A 186 -3.10 -19.40 10.77
C PHE A 186 -2.00 -20.27 11.38
N ASP A 187 -1.29 -21.04 10.54
CA ASP A 187 -0.28 -22.00 11.01
C ASP A 187 0.86 -21.29 11.77
N GLU A 188 1.29 -20.13 11.25
CA GLU A 188 2.33 -19.35 11.87
C GLU A 188 1.84 -18.68 13.16
N PHE A 189 0.60 -18.20 13.18
CA PHE A 189 -0.03 -17.69 14.39
C PHE A 189 -0.04 -18.72 15.51
N GLU A 190 -0.45 -20.00 15.25
CA GLU A 190 -0.49 -21.04 16.27
C GLU A 190 0.90 -21.35 16.81
N MET A 191 1.91 -21.41 15.94
CA MET A 191 3.29 -21.62 16.36
C MET A 191 3.78 -20.51 17.27
N ILE A 192 3.49 -19.26 16.94
CA ILE A 192 3.85 -18.09 17.75
C ILE A 192 3.06 -18.04 19.06
N ALA A 193 1.78 -18.39 19.04
CA ALA A 193 0.93 -18.49 20.22
C ALA A 193 1.45 -19.53 21.20
N LEU A 194 1.87 -20.71 20.70
CA LEU A 194 2.50 -21.73 21.53
C LEU A 194 3.83 -21.25 22.13
N THR A 195 4.67 -20.60 21.31
CA THR A 195 5.95 -20.06 21.78
C THR A 195 5.75 -18.99 22.86
N TYR A 196 4.75 -18.11 22.69
CA TYR A 196 4.35 -17.12 23.67
C TYR A 196 3.90 -17.78 25.00
N CYS A 197 3.02 -18.79 24.90
CA CYS A 197 2.53 -19.54 26.05
C CYS A 197 3.69 -20.16 26.86
N VAL A 198 4.63 -20.81 26.18
CA VAL A 198 5.80 -21.43 26.82
C VAL A 198 6.75 -20.38 27.42
N THR A 199 6.93 -19.25 26.74
CA THR A 199 7.85 -18.20 27.19
C THR A 199 7.34 -17.47 28.45
N TYR A 200 6.05 -17.12 28.46
CA TYR A 200 5.48 -16.27 29.53
C TYR A 200 4.62 -17.03 30.52
N GLU A 201 4.36 -18.32 30.28
CA GLU A 201 3.50 -19.17 31.15
C GLU A 201 2.07 -18.61 31.27
N VAL A 202 1.57 -17.98 30.20
CA VAL A 202 0.23 -17.37 30.12
C VAL A 202 -0.49 -17.87 28.86
N SER A 203 -1.83 -17.86 28.90
CA SER A 203 -2.62 -18.20 27.70
C SER A 203 -2.45 -17.13 26.62
N PRO A 204 -2.15 -17.54 25.36
CA PRO A 204 -2.10 -16.62 24.24
C PRO A 204 -3.50 -16.14 23.86
N PRO A 205 -3.62 -15.07 23.05
CA PRO A 205 -4.86 -14.70 22.40
C PRO A 205 -5.36 -15.86 21.54
N SER A 206 -6.68 -16.05 21.47
CA SER A 206 -7.30 -17.03 20.59
C SER A 206 -7.29 -16.52 19.14
N TRP A 207 -7.20 -17.44 18.20
CA TRP A 207 -7.47 -17.10 16.80
C TRP A 207 -8.93 -16.72 16.61
N GLU A 208 -9.17 -15.55 16.06
CA GLU A 208 -10.49 -15.08 15.65
C GLU A 208 -10.46 -14.69 14.18
N PRO A 209 -11.44 -15.09 13.36
CA PRO A 209 -11.49 -14.73 11.97
C PRO A 209 -11.61 -13.22 11.81
N VAL A 210 -10.92 -12.68 10.82
CA VAL A 210 -10.96 -11.25 10.50
C VAL A 210 -12.11 -10.92 9.55
N ARG A 211 -12.59 -9.68 9.58
CA ARG A 211 -13.61 -9.17 8.65
C ARG A 211 -13.00 -8.41 7.47
N CYS A 212 -11.75 -7.98 7.60
CA CYS A 212 -11.01 -7.37 6.52
C CYS A 212 -10.58 -8.42 5.48
N SER A 213 -10.34 -7.99 4.26
CA SER A 213 -9.63 -8.78 3.26
C SER A 213 -8.18 -8.30 3.13
N TYR A 214 -7.26 -9.22 3.01
CA TYR A 214 -5.83 -8.93 2.89
C TYR A 214 -5.30 -9.40 1.53
N LYS A 215 -4.40 -8.59 0.94
CA LYS A 215 -3.65 -8.95 -0.26
C LYS A 215 -2.21 -8.45 -0.14
N SER A 216 -1.22 -9.34 -0.40
CA SER A 216 0.17 -8.92 -0.64
C SER A 216 0.35 -8.43 -2.07
N LEU A 217 1.06 -7.31 -2.23
CA LEU A 217 1.43 -6.73 -3.53
C LEU A 217 2.94 -6.86 -3.81
N ASP A 218 3.64 -7.70 -3.08
CA ASP A 218 5.07 -7.89 -3.26
C ASP A 218 5.35 -8.44 -4.68
N ALA A 219 6.22 -7.73 -5.42
CA ALA A 219 6.58 -8.11 -6.76
C ALA A 219 7.36 -9.44 -6.76
N GLY A 220 6.71 -10.50 -7.18
CA GLY A 220 7.28 -11.85 -7.27
C GLY A 220 6.60 -12.93 -6.43
N GLY A 221 5.65 -12.57 -5.60
CA GLY A 221 4.74 -13.51 -4.98
C GLY A 221 3.71 -13.97 -6.00
N ALA A 222 3.92 -15.13 -6.63
CA ALA A 222 2.80 -15.87 -7.15
C ALA A 222 1.71 -15.86 -6.07
N ASP A 223 0.46 -15.65 -6.47
CA ASP A 223 -0.71 -15.87 -5.64
C ASP A 223 -0.53 -17.19 -4.88
N VAL A 224 0.05 -17.14 -3.70
CA VAL A 224 -0.11 -18.19 -2.71
C VAL A 224 -1.44 -17.87 -2.04
N ALA A 225 -2.49 -17.91 -2.85
CA ALA A 225 -3.80 -18.25 -2.34
C ALA A 225 -3.54 -19.56 -1.61
N SER A 226 -3.63 -19.52 -0.29
CA SER A 226 -3.71 -20.73 0.53
C SER A 226 -4.92 -21.52 0.06
N HIS A 227 -4.74 -22.29 -1.00
CA HIS A 227 -5.64 -23.39 -1.30
C HIS A 227 -5.42 -24.39 -0.17
N SER A 228 -6.33 -24.41 0.76
CA SER A 228 -6.55 -25.56 1.63
C SER A 228 -6.65 -26.79 0.76
N ILE A 229 -5.55 -27.55 0.64
CA ILE A 229 -5.47 -28.85 -0.02
C ILE A 229 -6.22 -29.93 0.78
N ILE A 230 -7.08 -29.57 1.72
CA ILE A 230 -7.86 -30.51 2.53
C ILE A 230 -9.25 -30.77 1.94
N GLY A 231 -9.69 -30.04 0.91
CA GLY A 231 -11.03 -30.19 0.32
C GLY A 231 -11.15 -31.12 -0.88
N GLU A 232 -10.05 -31.53 -1.50
CA GLU A 232 -10.09 -32.22 -2.81
C GLU A 232 -9.65 -33.68 -2.80
N LEU A 233 -9.31 -34.24 -1.64
CA LEU A 233 -8.89 -35.64 -1.50
C LEU A 233 -10.02 -36.58 -1.04
N MET A 234 -11.28 -36.12 -0.99
CA MET A 234 -12.42 -36.93 -0.58
C MET A 234 -13.51 -37.10 -1.65
N GLN A 235 -13.20 -36.83 -2.92
CA GLN A 235 -14.18 -37.02 -4.00
C GLN A 235 -13.66 -37.82 -5.18
N ASP A 236 -12.98 -38.94 -4.95
CA ASP A 236 -12.84 -40.02 -5.92
C ASP A 236 -12.29 -41.28 -5.24
N ALA A 237 -13.12 -41.95 -4.42
CA ALA A 237 -12.96 -43.36 -4.12
C ALA A 237 -13.92 -44.13 -5.01
N PRO A 238 -13.42 -44.92 -5.97
CA PRO A 238 -14.32 -45.81 -6.72
C PRO A 238 -14.91 -46.85 -5.79
N VAL A 239 -16.22 -46.91 -5.77
CA VAL A 239 -17.00 -47.99 -5.10
C VAL A 239 -16.57 -49.30 -5.73
N SER A 240 -15.73 -50.06 -5.03
CA SER A 240 -15.39 -51.44 -5.38
C SER A 240 -16.58 -52.32 -5.02
N THR A 241 -17.33 -52.67 -6.02
CA THR A 241 -18.40 -53.68 -5.98
C THR A 241 -17.76 -55.05 -5.78
N PHE A 242 -17.88 -55.62 -4.60
CA PHE A 242 -17.59 -57.06 -4.39
C PHE A 242 -18.76 -57.87 -4.96
N PRO A 243 -18.50 -58.82 -5.90
CA PRO A 243 -19.50 -59.78 -6.27
C PRO A 243 -19.54 -60.89 -5.21
N GLY A 244 -20.72 -61.00 -4.61
CA GLY A 244 -21.02 -62.14 -3.75
C GLY A 244 -21.00 -63.41 -4.57
N GLY A 245 -20.24 -64.42 -4.10
CA GLY A 245 -20.25 -65.76 -4.55
C GLY A 245 -20.68 -66.67 -3.40
N LEU A 246 -21.94 -67.06 -3.38
CA LEU A 246 -22.45 -68.19 -2.65
C LEU A 246 -21.79 -69.48 -3.24
N GLY A 247 -21.18 -70.26 -2.40
CA GLY A 247 -20.71 -71.60 -2.68
C GLY A 247 -21.16 -72.53 -1.56
N ASP A 248 -22.30 -73.09 -1.77
CA ASP A 248 -22.88 -74.18 -1.05
C ASP A 248 -22.09 -75.51 -1.39
N SER A 249 -21.81 -76.30 -0.42
CA SER A 249 -21.61 -77.79 -0.41
C SER A 249 -21.02 -78.16 0.93
N GLY A 250 -21.64 -78.92 1.80
CA GLY A 250 -22.26 -80.25 1.64
C GLY A 250 -21.23 -81.33 2.01
N LEU A 251 -21.36 -81.77 3.16
CA LEU A 251 -21.11 -83.03 3.83
C LEU A 251 -20.46 -82.89 5.18
#